data_da3ecdf6f5128d4028e1458a64b62c10
#
_entry.id   da3ecdf6f5128d4028e1458a64b62c10
#
_cell.length_a   1.000
_cell.length_b   1.000
_cell.length_c   1.000
_cell.angle_alpha   90.00
_cell.angle_beta   90.00
_cell.angle_gamma   90.00
#
_symmetry.space_group_name_H-M   'P 1'
#
loop_
_entity.id
_entity.type
_entity.pdbx_description
1 polymer ?
#
loop_
_entity_poly.entity_id
_entity_poly.type
_entity_poly.pdbx_seq_one_letter_code
_entity_poly.pdbx_strand_id
1 'polypeptide(L)'
;MTTLDPVRFINKNMRVDLALIAGMIAPGSRVLDIGCGDGTLIDHLFQTKGCDARGIEIDMAEVTRAVAHGLPVMHGDADIDLAHYPDGAFDYVVLSRALQAVERPREVLAQMLRIGTRAVVTFPNFGYWLVRWQLLASGRMPMTSTWDRAWYETPNIHPCTIRDFFVLSEQEGYIVEQWLAADYGGRRAPWRRFLRMANLFGEQGLFLLRRR
;
A
#
# COMPACT_ATOMS: atom_id res chain seq x y z
N MET A 1 7.94 9.90 24.41
CA MET A 1 7.59 9.29 23.10
C MET A 1 6.84 10.32 22.30
N THR A 2 7.56 11.09 21.50
CA THR A 2 7.02 12.20 20.72
C THR A 2 6.25 11.61 19.54
N THR A 3 4.95 11.73 19.54
CA THR A 3 4.09 11.41 18.40
C THR A 3 4.38 12.44 17.31
N LEU A 4 5.22 12.08 16.35
CA LEU A 4 5.38 12.86 15.13
C LEU A 4 4.03 12.90 14.43
N ASP A 5 3.48 14.08 14.30
CA ASP A 5 2.25 14.34 13.55
C ASP A 5 2.61 14.39 12.05
N PRO A 6 2.36 13.32 11.27
CA PRO A 6 2.82 13.22 9.88
C PRO A 6 2.09 14.17 8.92
N VAL A 7 1.06 14.87 9.40
CA VAL A 7 0.24 15.77 8.59
C VAL A 7 0.97 17.09 8.25
N ARG A 8 2.11 17.41 8.89
CA ARG A 8 2.81 18.70 8.71
C ARG A 8 3.60 18.85 7.39
N PHE A 9 3.79 17.78 6.60
CA PHE A 9 4.64 17.78 5.40
C PHE A 9 3.92 17.31 4.14
N ILE A 10 2.59 17.40 4.07
CA ILE A 10 1.84 17.01 2.89
C ILE A 10 2.06 18.07 1.81
N ASN A 11 2.78 17.70 0.75
CA ASN A 11 2.68 18.41 -0.52
C ASN A 11 1.19 18.39 -0.93
N LYS A 12 0.61 19.55 -1.22
CA LYS A 12 -0.85 19.72 -1.43
C LYS A 12 -1.46 18.79 -2.50
N ASN A 13 -0.63 18.14 -3.30
CA ASN A 13 -1.04 17.26 -4.41
C ASN A 13 -0.76 15.77 -4.16
N MET A 14 -0.13 15.38 -3.02
CA MET A 14 0.17 13.97 -2.75
C MET A 14 -1.05 13.24 -2.17
N ARG A 15 -1.33 12.05 -2.68
CA ARG A 15 -2.35 11.15 -2.11
C ARG A 15 -2.05 10.91 -0.63
N VAL A 16 -3.09 10.93 0.18
CA VAL A 16 -2.99 10.86 1.64
C VAL A 16 -2.40 9.52 2.12
N ASP A 17 -2.71 8.42 1.43
CA ASP A 17 -2.13 7.11 1.73
C ASP A 17 -0.60 7.11 1.57
N LEU A 18 -0.05 7.80 0.56
CA LEU A 18 1.40 7.94 0.39
C LEU A 18 2.04 8.73 1.55
N ALA A 19 1.37 9.76 2.06
CA ALA A 19 1.83 10.49 3.24
C ALA A 19 1.84 9.61 4.50
N LEU A 20 0.83 8.74 4.66
CA LEU A 20 0.77 7.78 5.76
C LEU A 20 1.86 6.72 5.64
N ILE A 21 2.10 6.18 4.43
CA ILE A 21 3.22 5.28 4.13
C ILE A 21 4.55 5.94 4.49
N ALA A 22 4.78 7.15 3.98
CA ALA A 22 5.99 7.90 4.29
C ALA A 22 6.19 8.07 5.80
N GLY A 23 5.10 8.25 6.58
CA GLY A 23 5.13 8.31 8.03
C GLY A 23 5.62 7.04 8.72
N MET A 24 5.53 5.87 8.07
CA MET A 24 6.00 4.59 8.60
C MET A 24 7.47 4.30 8.27
N ILE A 25 8.05 4.98 7.28
CA ILE A 25 9.42 4.77 6.80
C ILE A 25 10.40 5.65 7.59
N ALA A 26 11.48 5.07 8.09
CA ALA A 26 12.52 5.80 8.79
C ALA A 26 13.38 6.64 7.81
N PRO A 27 13.88 7.82 8.24
CA PRO A 27 14.80 8.61 7.42
C PRO A 27 16.06 7.83 7.03
N GLY A 28 16.60 8.10 5.84
CA GLY A 28 17.84 7.50 5.33
C GLY A 28 17.72 6.03 4.93
N SER A 29 16.51 5.46 4.90
CA SER A 29 16.28 4.05 4.56
C SER A 29 16.39 3.80 3.06
N ARG A 30 16.76 2.56 2.71
CA ARG A 30 16.67 2.03 1.34
C ARG A 30 15.24 1.51 1.14
N VAL A 31 14.55 2.03 0.12
CA VAL A 31 13.13 1.74 -0.12
C VAL A 31 12.93 1.25 -1.55
N LEU A 32 12.18 0.15 -1.72
CA LEU A 32 11.65 -0.28 -3.00
C LEU A 32 10.14 -0.04 -3.02
N ASP A 33 9.65 0.75 -3.97
CA ASP A 33 8.21 1.01 -4.18
C ASP A 33 7.73 0.19 -5.38
N ILE A 34 6.84 -0.77 -5.12
CA ILE A 34 6.28 -1.68 -6.13
C ILE A 34 4.95 -1.12 -6.62
N GLY A 35 4.82 -0.97 -7.95
CA GLY A 35 3.70 -0.25 -8.55
C GLY A 35 3.77 1.24 -8.20
N CYS A 36 4.95 1.84 -8.40
CA CYS A 36 5.24 3.19 -7.92
C CYS A 36 4.55 4.31 -8.72
N GLY A 37 3.89 3.98 -9.83
CA GLY A 37 3.28 4.95 -10.73
C GLY A 37 4.28 6.00 -11.22
N ASP A 38 3.92 7.26 -11.13
CA ASP A 38 4.74 8.41 -11.53
C ASP A 38 5.93 8.69 -10.57
N GLY A 39 6.13 7.87 -9.53
CA GLY A 39 7.21 8.03 -8.56
C GLY A 39 6.96 9.07 -7.46
N THR A 40 5.75 9.55 -7.29
CA THR A 40 5.42 10.58 -6.27
C THR A 40 5.91 10.21 -4.86
N LEU A 41 5.79 8.94 -4.43
CA LEU A 41 6.30 8.51 -3.11
C LEU A 41 7.83 8.54 -3.06
N ILE A 42 8.50 8.11 -4.13
CA ILE A 42 9.96 8.09 -4.25
C ILE A 42 10.52 9.49 -4.11
N ASP A 43 10.00 10.45 -4.88
CA ASP A 43 10.40 11.85 -4.81
C ASP A 43 10.20 12.43 -3.39
N HIS A 44 9.03 12.18 -2.81
CA HIS A 44 8.73 12.64 -1.45
C HIS A 44 9.70 12.07 -0.41
N LEU A 45 10.01 10.78 -0.46
CA LEU A 45 10.95 10.13 0.47
C LEU A 45 12.37 10.65 0.30
N PHE A 46 12.80 10.90 -0.94
CA PHE A 46 14.09 11.50 -1.24
C PHE A 46 14.19 12.91 -0.68
N GLN A 47 13.23 13.80 -0.99
CA GLN A 47 13.24 15.19 -0.61
C GLN A 47 13.09 15.43 0.90
N THR A 48 12.24 14.64 1.57
CA THR A 48 11.86 14.90 2.97
C THR A 48 12.59 14.05 3.99
N LYS A 49 13.12 12.90 3.58
CA LYS A 49 13.71 11.91 4.48
C LYS A 49 15.11 11.45 4.08
N GLY A 50 15.62 11.88 2.94
CA GLY A 50 16.95 11.46 2.45
C GLY A 50 17.04 9.94 2.20
N CYS A 51 15.94 9.29 1.84
CA CYS A 51 15.92 7.86 1.54
C CYS A 51 16.56 7.56 0.17
N ASP A 52 17.26 6.41 0.05
CA ASP A 52 17.56 5.80 -1.26
C ASP A 52 16.32 5.00 -1.70
N ALA A 53 15.40 5.69 -2.39
CA ALA A 53 14.14 5.10 -2.82
C ALA A 53 14.18 4.81 -4.33
N ARG A 54 13.75 3.61 -4.73
CA ARG A 54 13.69 3.12 -6.11
C ARG A 54 12.32 2.53 -6.38
N GLY A 55 11.90 2.50 -7.66
CA GLY A 55 10.60 1.99 -8.06
C GLY A 55 10.66 0.91 -9.13
N ILE A 56 9.63 0.05 -9.11
CA ILE A 56 9.29 -0.85 -10.20
C ILE A 56 7.84 -0.61 -10.59
N GLU A 57 7.56 -0.47 -11.90
CA GLU A 57 6.24 -0.15 -12.42
C GLU A 57 5.99 -0.88 -13.74
N ILE A 58 4.79 -1.43 -13.90
CA ILE A 58 4.39 -2.19 -15.09
C ILE A 58 3.91 -1.30 -16.23
N ASP A 59 3.36 -0.12 -15.90
CA ASP A 59 2.89 0.84 -16.92
C ASP A 59 4.05 1.68 -17.44
N MET A 60 4.45 1.43 -18.70
CA MET A 60 5.54 2.15 -19.38
C MET A 60 5.30 3.67 -19.46
N ALA A 61 4.05 4.13 -19.49
CA ALA A 61 3.76 5.56 -19.51
C ALA A 61 4.08 6.21 -18.17
N GLU A 62 3.80 5.52 -17.06
CA GLU A 62 4.17 5.95 -15.71
C GLU A 62 5.69 5.93 -15.52
N VAL A 63 6.37 4.84 -15.94
CA VAL A 63 7.84 4.74 -15.92
C VAL A 63 8.46 5.91 -16.66
N THR A 64 7.97 6.21 -17.85
CA THR A 64 8.48 7.32 -18.67
C THR A 64 8.33 8.66 -17.97
N ARG A 65 7.21 8.89 -17.28
CA ARG A 65 6.98 10.10 -16.47
C ARG A 65 7.94 10.20 -15.31
N ALA A 66 8.09 9.13 -14.54
CA ALA A 66 8.99 9.08 -13.40
C ALA A 66 10.46 9.35 -13.82
N VAL A 67 10.92 8.67 -14.87
CA VAL A 67 12.30 8.83 -15.39
C VAL A 67 12.52 10.24 -15.95
N ALA A 68 11.52 10.85 -16.58
CA ALA A 68 11.60 12.24 -17.06
C ALA A 68 11.78 13.24 -15.90
N HIS A 69 11.34 12.91 -14.69
CA HIS A 69 11.59 13.66 -13.47
C HIS A 69 12.91 13.28 -12.76
N GLY A 70 13.73 12.41 -13.37
CA GLY A 70 15.01 11.98 -12.82
C GLY A 70 14.89 10.94 -11.69
N LEU A 71 13.74 10.28 -11.55
CA LEU A 71 13.53 9.29 -10.50
C LEU A 71 14.03 7.90 -10.93
N PRO A 72 14.62 7.10 -10.02
CA PRO A 72 15.14 5.77 -10.31
C PRO A 72 14.02 4.73 -10.35
N VAL A 73 13.28 4.70 -11.43
CA VAL A 73 12.18 3.78 -11.70
C VAL A 73 12.52 2.87 -12.87
N MET A 74 12.25 1.57 -12.72
CA MET A 74 12.43 0.57 -13.78
C MET A 74 11.06 0.03 -14.20
N HIS A 75 10.95 -0.34 -15.48
CA HIS A 75 9.82 -1.13 -15.97
C HIS A 75 9.96 -2.57 -15.48
N GLY A 76 8.88 -3.14 -14.91
CA GLY A 76 8.86 -4.53 -14.47
C GLY A 76 7.53 -4.94 -13.85
N ASP A 77 7.37 -6.26 -13.73
CA ASP A 77 6.18 -6.91 -13.19
C ASP A 77 6.46 -7.48 -11.80
N ALA A 78 5.66 -7.07 -10.80
CA ALA A 78 5.80 -7.54 -9.43
C ALA A 78 5.63 -9.06 -9.27
N ASP A 79 4.79 -9.70 -10.09
CA ASP A 79 4.56 -11.14 -10.04
C ASP A 79 5.74 -11.97 -10.56
N ILE A 80 6.67 -11.36 -11.32
CA ILE A 80 7.79 -12.03 -11.99
C ILE A 80 9.14 -11.51 -11.50
N ASP A 81 9.35 -10.21 -11.53
CA ASP A 81 10.68 -9.61 -11.42
C ASP A 81 11.19 -9.50 -9.98
N LEU A 82 10.32 -9.56 -8.98
CA LEU A 82 10.76 -9.52 -7.58
C LEU A 82 11.70 -10.68 -7.22
N ALA A 83 11.59 -11.83 -7.89
CA ALA A 83 12.49 -12.98 -7.68
C ALA A 83 13.97 -12.67 -7.96
N HIS A 84 14.24 -11.66 -8.80
CA HIS A 84 15.61 -11.29 -9.19
C HIS A 84 16.31 -10.33 -8.20
N TYR A 85 15.59 -9.78 -7.24
CA TYR A 85 16.19 -8.90 -6.22
C TYR A 85 16.89 -9.72 -5.13
N PRO A 86 18.07 -9.27 -4.64
CA PRO A 86 18.77 -9.94 -3.55
C PRO A 86 17.99 -9.91 -2.22
N ASP A 87 18.21 -10.89 -1.37
CA ASP A 87 17.66 -10.91 -0.01
C ASP A 87 18.19 -9.73 0.81
N GLY A 88 17.31 -9.05 1.55
CA GLY A 88 17.68 -7.96 2.43
C GLY A 88 18.25 -6.73 1.74
N ALA A 89 18.02 -6.57 0.42
CA ALA A 89 18.52 -5.44 -0.35
C ALA A 89 17.97 -4.09 0.13
N PHE A 90 16.77 -4.09 0.72
CA PHE A 90 16.07 -2.88 1.18
C PHE A 90 15.69 -2.96 2.65
N ASP A 91 15.53 -1.80 3.27
CA ASP A 91 15.02 -1.69 4.63
C ASP A 91 13.49 -1.73 4.65
N TYR A 92 12.87 -1.16 3.61
CA TYR A 92 11.41 -1.21 3.38
C TYR A 92 11.09 -1.56 1.93
N VAL A 93 10.07 -2.40 1.76
CA VAL A 93 9.43 -2.65 0.46
C VAL A 93 7.97 -2.20 0.56
N VAL A 94 7.53 -1.35 -0.34
CA VAL A 94 6.20 -0.75 -0.34
C VAL A 94 5.36 -1.34 -1.47
N LEU A 95 4.09 -1.61 -1.19
CA LEU A 95 3.08 -1.99 -2.17
C LEU A 95 1.81 -1.17 -1.90
N SER A 96 1.67 -0.05 -2.62
CA SER A 96 0.58 0.89 -2.42
C SER A 96 -0.56 0.64 -3.39
N ARG A 97 -1.71 0.16 -2.85
CA ARG A 97 -2.95 -0.11 -3.59
C ARG A 97 -2.83 -1.12 -4.74
N ALA A 98 -1.75 -1.85 -4.83
CA ALA A 98 -1.52 -2.84 -5.88
C ALA A 98 -1.75 -4.28 -5.42
N LEU A 99 -1.85 -4.56 -4.10
CA LEU A 99 -2.04 -5.93 -3.58
C LEU A 99 -3.23 -6.68 -4.21
N GLN A 100 -4.31 -5.97 -4.49
CA GLN A 100 -5.52 -6.55 -5.04
C GLN A 100 -5.46 -6.73 -6.56
N ALA A 101 -4.43 -6.16 -7.21
CA ALA A 101 -4.24 -6.22 -8.65
C ALA A 101 -3.19 -7.26 -9.09
N VAL A 102 -2.29 -7.68 -8.19
CA VAL A 102 -1.31 -8.73 -8.50
C VAL A 102 -1.99 -10.10 -8.61
N GLU A 103 -1.44 -10.97 -9.46
CA GLU A 103 -2.00 -12.30 -9.70
C GLU A 103 -1.77 -13.24 -8.50
N ARG A 104 -0.62 -13.12 -7.83
CA ARG A 104 -0.18 -14.01 -6.74
C ARG A 104 0.17 -13.25 -5.45
N PRO A 105 -0.84 -12.67 -4.74
CA PRO A 105 -0.61 -11.80 -3.59
C PRO A 105 0.25 -12.43 -2.49
N ARG A 106 0.08 -13.74 -2.22
CA ARG A 106 0.88 -14.46 -1.19
C ARG A 106 2.35 -14.51 -1.57
N GLU A 107 2.66 -14.81 -2.83
CA GLU A 107 4.02 -14.89 -3.33
C GLU A 107 4.67 -13.51 -3.33
N VAL A 108 3.95 -12.49 -3.81
CA VAL A 108 4.44 -11.09 -3.81
C VAL A 108 4.77 -10.64 -2.37
N LEU A 109 3.89 -10.87 -1.39
CA LEU A 109 4.16 -10.55 0.02
C LEU A 109 5.38 -11.30 0.57
N ALA A 110 5.55 -12.58 0.21
CA ALA A 110 6.72 -13.37 0.61
C ALA A 110 8.01 -12.81 0.01
N GLN A 111 7.98 -12.38 -1.26
CA GLN A 111 9.10 -11.74 -1.93
C GLN A 111 9.40 -10.36 -1.31
N MET A 112 8.40 -9.55 -1.03
CA MET A 112 8.59 -8.27 -0.36
C MET A 112 9.35 -8.42 0.96
N LEU A 113 8.97 -9.41 1.77
CA LEU A 113 9.61 -9.69 3.07
C LEU A 113 10.93 -10.48 2.95
N ARG A 114 11.25 -11.05 1.78
CA ARG A 114 12.58 -11.58 1.47
C ARG A 114 13.55 -10.45 1.10
N ILE A 115 13.10 -9.56 0.23
CA ILE A 115 13.87 -8.44 -0.33
C ILE A 115 14.08 -7.36 0.73
N GLY A 116 13.05 -7.09 1.56
CA GLY A 116 13.07 -6.06 2.58
C GLY A 116 12.96 -6.57 4.01
N THR A 117 13.54 -5.82 4.94
CA THR A 117 13.39 -6.09 6.37
C THR A 117 11.94 -5.88 6.82
N ARG A 118 11.25 -4.92 6.19
CA ARG A 118 9.85 -4.58 6.44
C ARG A 118 9.10 -4.40 5.13
N ALA A 119 7.82 -4.75 5.14
CA ALA A 119 6.89 -4.49 4.04
C ALA A 119 5.79 -3.52 4.50
N VAL A 120 5.53 -2.48 3.70
CA VAL A 120 4.39 -1.58 3.87
C VAL A 120 3.37 -1.88 2.79
N VAL A 121 2.15 -2.26 3.20
CA VAL A 121 1.10 -2.65 2.26
C VAL A 121 -0.14 -1.81 2.50
N THR A 122 -0.71 -1.28 1.44
CA THR A 122 -2.01 -0.61 1.50
C THR A 122 -2.97 -1.16 0.48
N PHE A 123 -4.26 -1.18 0.84
CA PHE A 123 -5.32 -1.65 -0.06
C PHE A 123 -6.68 -1.07 0.31
N PRO A 124 -7.58 -0.91 -0.67
CA PRO A 124 -8.99 -0.60 -0.43
C PRO A 124 -9.66 -1.69 0.38
N ASN A 125 -10.43 -1.30 1.41
CA ASN A 125 -11.13 -2.24 2.27
C ASN A 125 -12.52 -2.61 1.71
N PHE A 126 -12.66 -3.81 1.16
CA PHE A 126 -13.97 -4.30 0.68
C PHE A 126 -14.97 -4.54 1.82
N GLY A 127 -14.48 -4.55 3.08
CA GLY A 127 -15.30 -4.66 4.29
C GLY A 127 -15.97 -3.36 4.73
N TYR A 128 -15.77 -2.23 4.06
CA TYR A 128 -16.34 -0.94 4.39
C TYR A 128 -17.87 -0.96 4.36
N TRP A 129 -18.51 -0.28 5.31
CA TRP A 129 -19.97 -0.38 5.50
C TRP A 129 -20.78 0.02 4.25
N LEU A 130 -20.34 1.02 3.50
CA LEU A 130 -21.02 1.48 2.29
C LEU A 130 -20.96 0.42 1.18
N VAL A 131 -19.82 -0.26 1.03
CA VAL A 131 -19.64 -1.40 0.11
C VAL A 131 -20.63 -2.51 0.44
N ARG A 132 -20.70 -2.87 1.72
CA ARG A 132 -21.65 -3.91 2.20
C ARG A 132 -23.09 -3.50 1.97
N TRP A 133 -23.43 -2.24 2.28
CA TRP A 133 -24.77 -1.71 2.12
C TRP A 133 -25.20 -1.70 0.65
N GLN A 134 -24.36 -1.22 -0.26
CA GLN A 134 -24.67 -1.21 -1.69
C GLN A 134 -24.91 -2.63 -2.22
N LEU A 135 -24.03 -3.59 -1.84
CA LEU A 135 -24.19 -4.98 -2.25
C LEU A 135 -25.50 -5.59 -1.70
N LEU A 136 -25.81 -5.37 -0.43
CA LEU A 136 -27.01 -5.87 0.22
C LEU A 136 -28.29 -5.25 -0.38
N ALA A 137 -28.31 -3.95 -0.61
CA ALA A 137 -29.49 -3.23 -1.04
C ALA A 137 -29.78 -3.37 -2.54
N SER A 138 -28.75 -3.48 -3.38
CA SER A 138 -28.91 -3.50 -4.85
C SER A 138 -28.62 -4.85 -5.49
N GLY A 139 -27.92 -5.76 -4.80
CA GLY A 139 -27.43 -7.02 -5.38
C GLY A 139 -26.39 -6.83 -6.49
N ARG A 140 -25.84 -5.63 -6.65
CA ARG A 140 -24.83 -5.28 -7.66
C ARG A 140 -23.48 -4.99 -7.02
N MET A 141 -22.39 -5.18 -7.80
CA MET A 141 -21.04 -4.79 -7.32
C MET A 141 -21.03 -3.31 -6.93
N PRO A 142 -20.49 -3.00 -5.76
CA PRO A 142 -20.52 -1.65 -5.22
C PRO A 142 -19.63 -0.71 -6.03
N MET A 143 -20.12 0.53 -6.17
CA MET A 143 -19.38 1.65 -6.75
C MET A 143 -19.24 2.72 -5.67
N THR A 144 -18.01 3.01 -5.26
CA THR A 144 -17.69 4.01 -4.23
C THR A 144 -16.52 4.87 -4.69
N SER A 145 -16.14 5.88 -3.92
CA SER A 145 -14.92 6.66 -4.20
C SER A 145 -13.64 5.82 -4.24
N THR A 146 -13.69 4.63 -3.65
CA THR A 146 -12.59 3.65 -3.57
C THR A 146 -12.65 2.60 -4.67
N TRP A 147 -13.86 2.24 -5.04
CA TRP A 147 -14.21 1.26 -6.06
C TRP A 147 -14.94 2.01 -7.17
N ASP A 148 -14.20 2.86 -7.86
CA ASP A 148 -14.69 3.85 -8.82
C ASP A 148 -14.84 3.30 -10.25
N ARG A 149 -14.47 2.02 -10.46
CA ARG A 149 -14.55 1.34 -11.75
C ARG A 149 -15.61 0.23 -11.74
N ALA A 150 -16.20 0.01 -12.88
CA ALA A 150 -17.09 -1.12 -13.08
C ALA A 150 -16.35 -2.45 -12.85
N TRP A 151 -17.06 -3.50 -12.43
CA TRP A 151 -16.46 -4.78 -12.08
C TRP A 151 -15.67 -5.44 -13.23
N TYR A 152 -15.99 -5.10 -14.47
CA TYR A 152 -15.30 -5.59 -15.67
C TYR A 152 -14.15 -4.67 -16.16
N GLU A 153 -13.92 -3.55 -15.50
CA GLU A 153 -12.85 -2.58 -15.81
C GLU A 153 -11.84 -2.42 -14.66
N THR A 154 -12.18 -2.95 -13.50
CA THR A 154 -11.32 -2.83 -12.31
C THR A 154 -10.08 -3.71 -12.44
N PRO A 155 -8.88 -3.19 -12.11
CA PRO A 155 -7.69 -4.01 -11.98
C PRO A 155 -7.70 -4.89 -10.73
N ASN A 156 -8.60 -4.63 -9.77
CA ASN A 156 -8.64 -5.33 -8.49
C ASN A 156 -9.31 -6.69 -8.63
N ILE A 157 -8.50 -7.74 -8.83
CA ILE A 157 -8.96 -9.13 -9.01
C ILE A 157 -9.12 -9.89 -7.70
N HIS A 158 -8.50 -9.41 -6.60
CA HIS A 158 -8.54 -10.01 -5.27
C HIS A 158 -9.12 -9.07 -4.20
N PRO A 159 -10.44 -8.74 -4.25
CA PRO A 159 -11.04 -7.92 -3.20
C PRO A 159 -10.86 -8.56 -1.82
N CYS A 160 -10.31 -7.81 -0.88
CA CYS A 160 -10.12 -8.30 0.49
C CYS A 160 -10.52 -7.24 1.52
N THR A 161 -10.71 -7.67 2.75
CA THR A 161 -11.00 -6.80 3.88
C THR A 161 -9.79 -6.66 4.79
N ILE A 162 -9.79 -5.62 5.64
CA ILE A 162 -8.78 -5.47 6.69
C ILE A 162 -8.67 -6.75 7.54
N ARG A 163 -9.79 -7.40 7.82
CA ARG A 163 -9.81 -8.63 8.61
C ARG A 163 -9.18 -9.82 7.88
N ASP A 164 -9.44 -9.96 6.57
CA ASP A 164 -8.85 -11.04 5.77
C ASP A 164 -7.34 -10.91 5.72
N PHE A 165 -6.82 -9.68 5.64
CA PHE A 165 -5.39 -9.44 5.63
C PHE A 165 -4.70 -9.81 6.96
N PHE A 166 -5.37 -9.62 8.10
CA PHE A 166 -4.88 -10.13 9.38
C PHE A 166 -4.82 -11.66 9.40
N VAL A 167 -5.86 -12.33 8.89
CA VAL A 167 -5.90 -13.80 8.80
C VAL A 167 -4.76 -14.30 7.90
N LEU A 168 -4.55 -13.68 6.74
CA LEU A 168 -3.44 -14.01 5.86
C LEU A 168 -2.09 -13.81 6.56
N SER A 169 -1.90 -12.67 7.23
CA SER A 169 -0.64 -12.38 7.95
C SER A 169 -0.34 -13.42 9.02
N GLU A 170 -1.36 -13.88 9.75
CA GLU A 170 -1.23 -14.93 10.76
C GLU A 170 -0.88 -16.29 10.13
N GLN A 171 -1.56 -16.66 9.04
CA GLN A 171 -1.31 -17.92 8.31
C GLN A 171 0.11 -18.00 7.74
N GLU A 172 0.64 -16.87 7.24
CA GLU A 172 1.99 -16.77 6.68
C GLU A 172 3.07 -16.55 7.77
N GLY A 173 2.69 -16.39 9.04
CA GLY A 173 3.60 -16.15 10.15
C GLY A 173 4.22 -14.76 10.14
N TYR A 174 3.61 -13.78 9.47
CA TYR A 174 4.09 -12.40 9.48
C TYR A 174 3.70 -11.68 10.77
N ILE A 175 4.58 -10.80 11.25
CA ILE A 175 4.31 -9.94 12.38
C ILE A 175 3.81 -8.60 11.88
N VAL A 176 2.60 -8.22 12.26
CA VAL A 176 2.05 -6.88 12.02
C VAL A 176 2.61 -5.94 13.08
N GLU A 177 3.66 -5.17 12.75
CA GLU A 177 4.28 -4.20 13.68
C GLU A 177 3.37 -3.00 13.91
N GLN A 178 2.75 -2.51 12.84
CA GLN A 178 1.81 -1.40 12.88
C GLN A 178 0.70 -1.61 11.85
N TRP A 179 -0.46 -1.10 12.15
CA TRP A 179 -1.54 -1.04 11.18
C TRP A 179 -2.45 0.16 11.47
N LEU A 180 -3.14 0.62 10.47
CA LEU A 180 -4.17 1.63 10.62
C LEU A 180 -5.25 1.45 9.55
N ALA A 181 -6.47 1.87 9.91
CA ALA A 181 -7.55 2.09 8.97
C ALA A 181 -7.77 3.60 8.82
N ALA A 182 -7.90 4.05 7.59
CA ALA A 182 -8.10 5.45 7.28
C ALA A 182 -9.26 5.64 6.28
N ASP A 183 -9.84 6.84 6.28
CA ASP A 183 -10.65 7.30 5.16
C ASP A 183 -9.74 7.84 4.03
N TYR A 184 -10.32 8.17 2.88
CA TYR A 184 -9.56 8.76 1.77
C TYR A 184 -9.05 10.16 2.06
N GLY A 185 -9.66 10.88 3.00
CA GLY A 185 -9.17 12.16 3.49
C GLY A 185 -8.01 12.04 4.48
N GLY A 186 -7.57 10.81 4.80
CA GLY A 186 -6.46 10.52 5.72
C GLY A 186 -6.81 10.67 7.19
N ARG A 187 -8.06 10.85 7.51
CA ARG A 187 -8.50 10.82 8.90
C ARG A 187 -8.34 9.39 9.40
N ARG A 188 -7.48 9.25 10.38
CA ARG A 188 -7.29 7.95 11.05
C ARG A 188 -8.58 7.62 11.78
N ALA A 189 -9.14 6.46 11.51
CA ALA A 189 -10.32 6.01 12.25
C ALA A 189 -9.98 5.95 13.75
N PRO A 190 -10.73 6.63 14.63
CA PRO A 190 -10.48 6.63 16.07
C PRO A 190 -10.61 5.23 16.70
N TRP A 191 -11.19 4.29 15.97
CA TRP A 191 -11.48 2.90 16.34
C TRP A 191 -10.28 1.94 16.22
N ARG A 192 -9.08 2.46 16.12
CA ARG A 192 -7.82 1.70 15.94
C ARG A 192 -7.63 0.51 16.91
N ARG A 193 -8.31 0.50 18.04
CA ARG A 193 -8.26 -0.59 19.02
C ARG A 193 -9.25 -1.74 18.75
N PHE A 194 -10.21 -1.53 17.86
CA PHE A 194 -11.29 -2.49 17.58
C PHE A 194 -11.28 -2.89 16.12
N LEU A 195 -10.63 -4.01 15.80
CA LEU A 195 -10.52 -4.53 14.43
C LEU A 195 -11.87 -4.60 13.70
N ARG A 196 -12.94 -4.98 14.40
CA ARG A 196 -14.30 -5.05 13.81
C ARG A 196 -14.79 -3.67 13.35
N MET A 197 -14.55 -2.64 14.15
CA MET A 197 -14.97 -1.27 13.82
C MET A 197 -14.08 -0.69 12.71
N ALA A 198 -12.76 -0.92 12.77
CA ALA A 198 -11.84 -0.52 11.71
C ALA A 198 -12.20 -1.18 10.37
N ASN A 199 -12.56 -2.46 10.37
CA ASN A 199 -13.01 -3.18 9.19
C ASN A 199 -14.37 -2.69 8.64
N LEU A 200 -15.23 -2.12 9.50
CA LEU A 200 -16.53 -1.59 9.10
C LEU A 200 -16.46 -0.15 8.60
N PHE A 201 -15.65 0.70 9.24
CA PHE A 201 -15.62 2.13 8.99
C PHE A 201 -14.35 2.64 8.28
N GLY A 202 -13.31 1.83 8.16
CA GLY A 202 -12.13 2.17 7.38
C GLY A 202 -12.36 1.93 5.89
N GLU A 203 -12.04 2.90 5.06
CA GLU A 203 -12.10 2.79 3.60
C GLU A 203 -10.87 2.08 3.03
N GLN A 204 -9.74 2.19 3.73
CA GLN A 204 -8.49 1.54 3.36
C GLN A 204 -7.75 1.01 4.59
N GLY A 205 -7.00 -0.08 4.38
CA GLY A 205 -6.07 -0.63 5.34
C GLY A 205 -4.63 -0.30 4.99
N LEU A 206 -3.81 0.02 6.00
CA LEU A 206 -2.36 0.17 5.88
C LEU A 206 -1.69 -0.72 6.92
N PHE A 207 -0.67 -1.45 6.51
CA PHE A 207 0.03 -2.42 7.34
C PHE A 207 1.54 -2.29 7.19
N LEU A 208 2.24 -2.31 8.31
CA LEU A 208 3.69 -2.49 8.39
C LEU A 208 3.96 -3.89 8.90
N LEU A 209 4.60 -4.70 8.08
CA LEU A 209 4.88 -6.11 8.34
C LEU A 209 6.38 -6.35 8.48
N ARG A 210 6.73 -7.41 9.22
CA ARG A 210 8.06 -8.04 9.16
C ARG A 210 7.95 -9.56 9.25
N ARG A 211 9.03 -10.25 8.89
CA ARG A 211 9.17 -11.68 9.21
C ARG A 211 9.32 -11.90 10.72
N ARG A 212 8.96 -13.07 11.16
CA ARG A 212 9.24 -13.57 12.51
C ARG A 212 10.72 -13.70 12.77
#